data_5c3296a991fd74856bfceb287581787d
#
_entry.id   5c3296a991fd74856bfceb287581787d
#
_cell.length_a   1.000
_cell.length_b   1.000
_cell.length_c   1.000
_cell.angle_alpha   90.00
_cell.angle_beta   90.00
_cell.angle_gamma   90.00
#
_symmetry.space_group_name_H-M   'P 1'
#
loop_
_entity.id
_entity.type
_entity.pdbx_description
1 polymer ?
#
loop_
_entity_poly.entity_id
_entity_poly.type
_entity_poly.pdbx_seq_one_letter_code
_entity_poly.pdbx_strand_id
1 'polypeptide(L)'
;MALHTFVVLAYKESIYLETCIKSVLNQKYKSDVVIATSTPNDFIYNLANKYNLRVIVNNEQKHGIGYDFDFARTCVSSEMVTIAHQDDIYEYDYSNEVIQAYKKNQDSLIVFTDYFEVRNHKKVYSNTNLKIKRLLLTPLKVHNLTNFKLFKRSVLAFGNSICCPAVTFCNKNISLKEIFASDLKCDVDWLAWERVSKEKGRFIFVNKPLMGHRIHEGSTTTSIIEGNIRGKEDLFMFKKFWPEFIAKFLTKAFAYSEKSNEVK
;
A
#
# COMPACT_ATOMS: atom_id res chain seq x y z
N MET A 1 22.56 4.91 8.97
CA MET A 1 21.32 4.86 8.18
C MET A 1 20.17 4.53 9.12
N ALA A 2 19.02 5.19 8.95
CA ALA A 2 17.83 4.83 9.69
C ALA A 2 17.36 3.42 9.33
N LEU A 3 16.85 2.68 10.29
CA LEU A 3 16.27 1.36 10.03
C LEU A 3 14.97 1.47 9.23
N HIS A 4 14.13 2.47 9.55
CA HIS A 4 12.83 2.67 8.94
C HIS A 4 12.56 4.14 8.65
N THR A 5 11.98 4.44 7.49
CA THR A 5 11.52 5.77 7.10
C THR A 5 10.08 5.71 6.61
N PHE A 6 9.25 6.62 7.07
CA PHE A 6 7.99 6.96 6.42
C PHE A 6 8.27 7.96 5.29
N VAL A 7 7.87 7.61 4.09
CA VAL A 7 7.84 8.54 2.95
C VAL A 7 6.38 8.91 2.72
N VAL A 8 5.99 10.11 3.15
CA VAL A 8 4.64 10.64 2.92
C VAL A 8 4.56 11.08 1.48
N LEU A 9 3.79 10.35 0.68
CA LEU A 9 3.62 10.65 -0.74
C LEU A 9 2.50 11.69 -0.91
N ALA A 10 2.88 12.93 -1.20
CA ALA A 10 1.99 14.06 -1.40
C ALA A 10 1.77 14.32 -2.89
N TYR A 11 0.52 14.53 -3.28
CA TYR A 11 0.11 14.86 -4.64
C TYR A 11 -0.90 16.00 -4.61
N LYS A 12 -0.57 17.15 -5.23
CA LYS A 12 -1.37 18.38 -5.19
C LYS A 12 -1.64 18.82 -3.73
N GLU A 13 -2.70 19.57 -3.53
CA GLU A 13 -3.17 19.95 -2.21
C GLU A 13 -4.16 18.92 -1.66
N SER A 14 -3.97 18.50 -0.41
CA SER A 14 -4.89 17.59 0.28
C SER A 14 -5.14 18.07 1.70
N ILE A 15 -6.40 18.25 2.05
CA ILE A 15 -6.83 18.60 3.40
C ILE A 15 -6.44 17.54 4.45
N TYR A 16 -6.09 16.34 4.01
CA TYR A 16 -5.74 15.21 4.88
C TYR A 16 -4.23 15.11 5.14
N LEU A 17 -3.38 15.76 4.31
CA LEU A 17 -1.92 15.65 4.37
C LEU A 17 -1.38 15.94 5.77
N GLU A 18 -1.87 16.99 6.43
CA GLU A 18 -1.42 17.34 7.78
C GLU A 18 -1.77 16.25 8.80
N THR A 19 -2.94 15.63 8.68
CA THR A 19 -3.36 14.54 9.56
C THR A 19 -2.49 13.30 9.37
N CYS A 20 -2.14 12.97 8.12
CA CYS A 20 -1.20 11.90 7.80
C CYS A 20 0.17 12.18 8.44
N ILE A 21 0.75 13.36 8.21
CA ILE A 21 2.04 13.79 8.79
C ILE A 21 2.03 13.65 10.31
N LYS A 22 1.01 14.14 10.99
CA LYS A 22 0.88 14.01 12.45
C LYS A 22 0.88 12.56 12.90
N SER A 23 0.20 11.68 12.17
CA SER A 23 0.08 10.26 12.52
C SER A 23 1.42 9.51 12.39
N VAL A 24 2.22 9.80 11.35
CA VAL A 24 3.53 9.17 11.16
C VAL A 24 4.62 9.76 12.06
N LEU A 25 4.49 11.02 12.49
CA LEU A 25 5.36 11.62 13.49
C LEU A 25 5.04 11.12 14.92
N ASN A 26 3.79 10.76 15.19
CA ASN A 26 3.34 10.28 16.49
C ASN A 26 3.42 8.75 16.59
N GLN A 27 4.56 8.16 16.23
CA GLN A 27 4.78 6.73 16.33
C GLN A 27 5.55 6.34 17.60
N LYS A 28 5.28 5.16 18.15
CA LYS A 28 5.99 4.57 19.30
C LYS A 28 7.47 4.36 19.01
N TYR A 29 7.79 3.70 17.90
CA TYR A 29 9.16 3.67 17.39
C TYR A 29 9.37 4.91 16.51
N LYS A 30 10.34 5.74 16.86
CA LYS A 30 10.64 6.96 16.10
C LYS A 30 11.40 6.61 14.83
N SER A 31 10.74 6.83 13.71
CA SER A 31 11.27 6.64 12.37
C SER A 31 11.58 7.99 11.74
N ASP A 32 12.46 8.02 10.76
CA ASP A 32 12.61 9.20 9.93
C ASP A 32 11.33 9.43 9.12
N VAL A 33 11.01 10.69 8.85
CA VAL A 33 9.86 11.09 8.04
C VAL A 33 10.30 12.09 6.99
N VAL A 34 9.95 11.82 5.74
CA VAL A 34 10.17 12.75 4.61
C VAL A 34 8.88 12.86 3.80
N ILE A 35 8.74 13.94 3.05
CA ILE A 35 7.66 14.11 2.07
C ILE A 35 8.25 13.88 0.69
N ALA A 36 7.62 13.03 -0.12
CA ALA A 36 7.92 12.87 -1.54
C ALA A 36 6.77 13.41 -2.38
N THR A 37 7.05 14.09 -3.49
CA THR A 37 6.01 14.66 -4.35
C THR A 37 6.48 14.80 -5.79
N SER A 38 5.58 14.57 -6.77
CA SER A 38 5.74 14.94 -8.18
C SER A 38 5.02 16.26 -8.54
N THR A 39 4.33 16.87 -7.57
CA THR A 39 3.56 18.12 -7.75
C THR A 39 3.89 19.13 -6.65
N PRO A 40 5.17 19.60 -6.57
CA PRO A 40 5.59 20.52 -5.52
C PRO A 40 4.79 21.83 -5.59
N ASN A 41 4.34 22.32 -4.43
CA ASN A 41 3.57 23.55 -4.29
C ASN A 41 3.74 24.15 -2.88
N ASP A 42 3.32 25.40 -2.70
CA ASP A 42 3.48 26.13 -1.45
C ASP A 42 2.77 25.47 -0.26
N PHE A 43 1.63 24.83 -0.48
CA PHE A 43 0.90 24.10 0.56
C PHE A 43 1.74 22.97 1.15
N ILE A 44 2.39 22.16 0.30
CA ILE A 44 3.28 21.07 0.71
C ILE A 44 4.52 21.64 1.44
N TYR A 45 5.15 22.67 0.89
CA TYR A 45 6.32 23.29 1.52
C TYR A 45 5.99 23.94 2.87
N ASN A 46 4.85 24.61 3.00
CA ASN A 46 4.41 25.20 4.26
C ASN A 46 4.19 24.13 5.36
N LEU A 47 3.60 23.00 5.01
CA LEU A 47 3.45 21.87 5.94
C LEU A 47 4.82 21.24 6.26
N ALA A 48 5.68 21.06 5.28
CA ALA A 48 7.02 20.54 5.50
C ALA A 48 7.81 21.44 6.48
N ASN A 49 7.80 22.75 6.28
CA ASN A 49 8.44 23.71 7.16
C ASN A 49 7.83 23.69 8.58
N LYS A 50 6.50 23.63 8.69
CA LYS A 50 5.80 23.57 9.99
C LYS A 50 6.23 22.37 10.83
N TYR A 51 6.50 21.23 10.20
CA TYR A 51 6.89 19.98 10.87
C TYR A 51 8.37 19.67 10.77
N ASN A 52 9.19 20.60 10.24
CA ASN A 52 10.63 20.43 10.01
C ASN A 52 10.95 19.14 9.22
N LEU A 53 10.23 18.93 8.12
CA LEU A 53 10.38 17.77 7.24
C LEU A 53 11.08 18.16 5.94
N ARG A 54 11.90 17.24 5.42
CA ARG A 54 12.50 17.39 4.09
C ARG A 54 11.48 17.01 3.01
N VAL A 55 11.40 17.83 1.95
CA VAL A 55 10.67 17.52 0.72
C VAL A 55 11.65 16.99 -0.32
N ILE A 56 11.31 15.86 -0.93
CA ILE A 56 12.06 15.24 -2.03
C ILE A 56 11.16 15.28 -3.26
N VAL A 57 11.56 16.03 -4.28
CA VAL A 57 10.76 16.20 -5.50
C VAL A 57 11.12 15.11 -6.50
N ASN A 58 10.10 14.44 -7.04
CA ASN A 58 10.27 13.53 -8.17
C ASN A 58 10.35 14.34 -9.46
N ASN A 59 11.54 14.46 -10.03
CA ASN A 59 11.82 15.15 -11.29
C ASN A 59 12.04 14.16 -12.45
N GLU A 60 11.70 12.90 -12.30
CA GLU A 60 11.86 11.91 -13.36
C GLU A 60 10.92 12.20 -14.53
N GLN A 61 11.35 11.82 -15.75
CA GLN A 61 10.55 12.05 -16.97
C GLN A 61 9.28 11.21 -17.03
N LYS A 62 9.27 10.03 -16.39
CA LYS A 62 8.12 9.16 -16.34
C LYS A 62 7.20 9.55 -15.19
N HIS A 63 5.96 9.82 -15.51
CA HIS A 63 4.94 10.25 -14.55
C HIS A 63 3.82 9.21 -14.43
N GLY A 64 3.17 9.19 -13.28
CA GLY A 64 2.03 8.33 -12.98
C GLY A 64 2.17 7.67 -11.62
N ILE A 65 1.06 7.17 -11.09
CA ILE A 65 0.96 6.67 -9.71
C ILE A 65 2.01 5.59 -9.39
N GLY A 66 2.27 4.66 -10.33
CA GLY A 66 3.25 3.59 -10.14
C GLY A 66 4.69 4.13 -10.09
N TYR A 67 5.02 5.11 -10.92
CA TYR A 67 6.35 5.74 -10.92
C TYR A 67 6.57 6.57 -9.66
N ASP A 68 5.57 7.28 -9.17
CA ASP A 68 5.65 8.02 -7.90
C ASP A 68 5.80 7.07 -6.71
N PHE A 69 5.18 5.88 -6.74
CA PHE A 69 5.37 4.87 -5.70
C PHE A 69 6.77 4.26 -5.72
N ASP A 70 7.32 3.92 -6.89
CA ASP A 70 8.70 3.43 -6.99
C ASP A 70 9.71 4.50 -6.56
N PHE A 71 9.49 5.76 -6.95
CA PHE A 71 10.28 6.88 -6.47
C PHE A 71 10.21 7.00 -4.94
N ALA A 72 9.02 7.03 -4.35
CA ALA A 72 8.84 7.13 -2.90
C ALA A 72 9.52 5.98 -2.15
N ARG A 73 9.49 4.76 -2.72
CA ARG A 73 10.17 3.60 -2.14
C ARG A 73 11.69 3.74 -2.14
N THR A 74 12.26 4.38 -3.16
CA THR A 74 13.72 4.40 -3.41
C THR A 74 14.40 5.73 -3.14
N CYS A 75 13.66 6.81 -2.89
CA CYS A 75 14.23 8.15 -2.65
C CYS A 75 14.97 8.30 -1.31
N VAL A 76 14.95 7.28 -0.46
CA VAL A 76 15.67 7.21 0.81
C VAL A 76 16.48 5.91 0.91
N SER A 77 17.55 5.93 1.73
CA SER A 77 18.48 4.80 1.86
C SER A 77 18.20 3.87 3.05
N SER A 78 17.03 4.00 3.69
CA SER A 78 16.65 3.16 4.83
C SER A 78 16.43 1.71 4.43
N GLU A 79 16.71 0.76 5.32
CA GLU A 79 16.47 -0.66 5.08
C GLU A 79 14.98 -0.95 4.84
N MET A 80 14.12 -0.25 5.59
CA MET A 80 12.65 -0.38 5.53
C MET A 80 12.02 0.96 5.18
N VAL A 81 11.05 0.94 4.28
CA VAL A 81 10.32 2.13 3.84
C VAL A 81 8.82 1.86 3.85
N THR A 82 8.06 2.73 4.51
CA THR A 82 6.60 2.77 4.39
C THR A 82 6.21 3.96 3.52
N ILE A 83 5.52 3.71 2.41
CA ILE A 83 4.91 4.78 1.60
C ILE A 83 3.59 5.15 2.25
N ALA A 84 3.57 6.28 2.96
CA ALA A 84 2.36 6.78 3.59
C ALA A 84 1.57 7.61 2.59
N HIS A 85 0.36 7.16 2.24
CA HIS A 85 -0.51 7.94 1.36
C HIS A 85 -1.05 9.15 2.13
N GLN A 86 -1.11 10.30 1.48
CA GLN A 86 -1.42 11.61 2.11
C GLN A 86 -2.78 11.69 2.81
N ASP A 87 -3.71 10.80 2.49
CA ASP A 87 -5.08 10.75 2.98
C ASP A 87 -5.30 9.71 4.11
N ASP A 88 -4.30 8.88 4.37
CA ASP A 88 -4.38 7.79 5.34
C ASP A 88 -3.81 8.18 6.72
N ILE A 89 -4.08 7.35 7.72
CA ILE A 89 -3.60 7.56 9.10
C ILE A 89 -2.97 6.28 9.67
N TYR A 90 -2.00 6.45 10.57
CA TYR A 90 -1.29 5.36 11.22
C TYR A 90 -1.53 5.36 12.72
N GLU A 91 -1.87 4.21 13.30
CA GLU A 91 -1.98 4.03 14.72
C GLU A 91 -0.60 4.10 15.40
N TYR A 92 -0.58 4.51 16.65
CA TYR A 92 0.64 4.75 17.42
C TYR A 92 1.65 3.60 17.40
N ASP A 93 1.19 2.34 17.39
CA ASP A 93 2.03 1.15 17.45
C ASP A 93 2.49 0.63 16.08
N TYR A 94 2.06 1.24 14.94
CA TYR A 94 2.35 0.71 13.59
C TYR A 94 3.84 0.48 13.36
N SER A 95 4.68 1.50 13.51
CA SER A 95 6.12 1.40 13.26
C SER A 95 6.79 0.37 14.17
N ASN A 96 6.39 0.32 15.44
CA ASN A 96 6.92 -0.65 16.39
C ASN A 96 6.61 -2.09 15.96
N GLU A 97 5.37 -2.37 15.58
CA GLU A 97 4.94 -3.72 15.20
C GLU A 97 5.62 -4.20 13.92
N VAL A 98 5.72 -3.35 12.88
CA VAL A 98 6.38 -3.75 11.62
C VAL A 98 7.88 -3.96 11.82
N ILE A 99 8.53 -3.15 12.63
CA ILE A 99 9.96 -3.30 12.95
C ILE A 99 10.22 -4.57 13.78
N GLN A 100 9.39 -4.85 14.79
CA GLN A 100 9.53 -6.09 15.57
C GLN A 100 9.30 -7.34 14.71
N ALA A 101 8.33 -7.29 13.78
CA ALA A 101 8.07 -8.38 12.85
C ALA A 101 9.27 -8.59 11.89
N TYR A 102 9.86 -7.51 11.37
CA TYR A 102 11.05 -7.56 10.53
C TYR A 102 12.27 -8.11 11.28
N LYS A 103 12.53 -7.65 12.51
CA LYS A 103 13.66 -8.16 13.31
C LYS A 103 13.61 -9.68 13.54
N LYS A 104 12.40 -10.25 13.61
CA LYS A 104 12.18 -11.70 13.73
C LYS A 104 12.31 -12.44 12.39
N ASN A 105 12.17 -11.72 11.25
CA ASN A 105 12.13 -12.28 9.90
C ASN A 105 12.94 -11.39 8.96
N GLN A 106 14.26 -11.38 9.10
CA GLN A 106 15.14 -10.46 8.36
C GLN A 106 15.19 -10.70 6.84
N ASP A 107 14.68 -11.85 6.38
CA ASP A 107 14.49 -12.20 4.97
C ASP A 107 13.12 -11.71 4.41
N SER A 108 12.41 -10.83 5.13
CA SER A 108 11.16 -10.26 4.65
C SER A 108 11.37 -9.39 3.41
N LEU A 109 10.48 -9.53 2.43
CA LEU A 109 10.34 -8.63 1.29
C LEU A 109 9.43 -7.45 1.67
N ILE A 110 8.29 -7.79 2.26
CA ILE A 110 7.34 -6.82 2.81
C ILE A 110 6.86 -7.28 4.19
N VAL A 111 6.63 -6.30 5.06
CA VAL A 111 5.90 -6.46 6.32
C VAL A 111 4.69 -5.55 6.25
N PHE A 112 3.50 -6.06 6.48
CA PHE A 112 2.30 -5.24 6.41
C PHE A 112 1.32 -5.57 7.53
N THR A 113 0.51 -4.57 7.90
CA THR A 113 -0.51 -4.72 8.95
C THR A 113 -1.89 -4.96 8.33
N ASP A 114 -2.82 -5.44 9.15
CA ASP A 114 -4.24 -5.27 8.87
C ASP A 114 -4.60 -3.78 8.92
N TYR A 115 -5.78 -3.44 8.41
CA TYR A 115 -6.24 -2.06 8.36
C TYR A 115 -7.72 -1.93 8.73
N PHE A 116 -8.13 -0.72 9.02
CA PHE A 116 -9.51 -0.30 9.14
C PHE A 116 -9.82 0.79 8.12
N GLU A 117 -11.08 1.02 7.84
CA GLU A 117 -11.49 2.13 6.97
C GLU A 117 -11.83 3.36 7.81
N VAL A 118 -11.55 4.54 7.25
CA VAL A 118 -11.99 5.82 7.80
C VAL A 118 -13.06 6.38 6.87
N ARG A 119 -14.33 6.29 7.31
CA ARG A 119 -15.50 6.77 6.56
C ARG A 119 -16.18 7.88 7.35
N ASN A 120 -16.39 9.04 6.75
CA ASN A 120 -17.04 10.18 7.43
C ASN A 120 -16.45 10.44 8.84
N HIS A 121 -15.11 10.48 8.92
CA HIS A 121 -14.33 10.66 10.16
C HIS A 121 -14.49 9.55 11.23
N LYS A 122 -15.16 8.44 10.91
CA LYS A 122 -15.35 7.30 11.83
C LYS A 122 -14.46 6.13 11.42
N LYS A 123 -13.87 5.45 12.41
CA LYS A 123 -13.10 4.22 12.21
C LYS A 123 -14.03 3.03 12.07
N VAL A 124 -13.94 2.32 10.96
CA VAL A 124 -14.73 1.11 10.64
C VAL A 124 -13.80 -0.09 10.61
N TYR A 125 -13.82 -0.89 11.66
CA TYR A 125 -12.94 -2.05 11.81
C TYR A 125 -13.47 -3.33 11.16
N SER A 126 -14.73 -3.36 10.75
CA SER A 126 -15.36 -4.55 10.16
C SER A 126 -16.49 -4.17 9.21
N ASN A 127 -16.40 -4.67 8.00
CA ASN A 127 -17.47 -4.75 7.00
C ASN A 127 -17.24 -5.99 6.14
N THR A 128 -18.10 -6.26 5.16
CA THR A 128 -18.00 -7.44 4.28
C THR A 128 -16.67 -7.48 3.53
N ASN A 129 -16.22 -6.35 2.96
CA ASN A 129 -14.97 -6.27 2.23
C ASN A 129 -13.75 -6.58 3.11
N LEU A 130 -13.66 -5.96 4.30
CA LEU A 130 -12.59 -6.23 5.27
C LEU A 130 -12.56 -7.71 5.71
N LYS A 131 -13.73 -8.32 5.92
CA LYS A 131 -13.84 -9.75 6.27
C LYS A 131 -13.32 -10.64 5.16
N ILE A 132 -13.67 -10.36 3.89
CA ILE A 132 -13.21 -11.12 2.73
C ILE A 132 -11.69 -10.98 2.60
N LYS A 133 -11.14 -9.76 2.67
CA LYS A 133 -9.69 -9.53 2.58
C LYS A 133 -8.93 -10.27 3.69
N ARG A 134 -9.42 -10.22 4.93
CA ARG A 134 -8.83 -10.97 6.07
C ARG A 134 -8.87 -12.48 5.88
N LEU A 135 -9.94 -13.00 5.26
CA LEU A 135 -10.04 -14.41 4.90
C LEU A 135 -8.98 -14.79 3.87
N LEU A 136 -8.80 -13.98 2.82
CA LEU A 136 -7.79 -14.19 1.79
C LEU A 136 -6.36 -14.14 2.35
N LEU A 137 -6.10 -13.37 3.40
CA LEU A 137 -4.79 -13.28 4.06
C LEU A 137 -4.50 -14.45 5.02
N THR A 138 -5.46 -15.35 5.26
CA THR A 138 -5.28 -16.47 6.21
C THR A 138 -4.05 -17.35 5.91
N PRO A 139 -3.66 -17.65 4.66
CA PRO A 139 -2.45 -18.43 4.38
C PRO A 139 -1.18 -17.82 4.96
N LEU A 140 -1.08 -16.48 5.06
CA LEU A 140 0.11 -15.81 5.61
C LEU A 140 0.21 -15.87 7.15
N LYS A 141 -0.83 -16.36 7.84
CA LYS A 141 -0.76 -16.61 9.29
C LYS A 141 0.11 -17.82 9.64
N VAL A 142 0.42 -18.66 8.66
CA VAL A 142 1.30 -19.82 8.82
C VAL A 142 2.75 -19.38 8.53
N HIS A 143 3.43 -18.80 9.51
CA HIS A 143 4.73 -18.14 9.36
C HIS A 143 5.80 -18.97 8.64
N ASN A 144 5.86 -20.28 8.86
CA ASN A 144 6.85 -21.15 8.22
C ASN A 144 6.68 -21.28 6.70
N LEU A 145 5.53 -20.90 6.16
CA LEU A 145 5.19 -21.06 4.75
C LEU A 145 5.26 -19.74 3.96
N THR A 146 5.45 -18.62 4.64
CA THR A 146 5.41 -17.27 4.04
C THR A 146 6.58 -16.96 3.10
N ASN A 147 7.63 -17.78 3.08
CA ASN A 147 8.76 -17.68 2.13
C ASN A 147 8.50 -18.43 0.81
N PHE A 148 7.53 -19.36 0.78
CA PHE A 148 7.21 -20.08 -0.44
C PHE A 148 6.41 -19.22 -1.41
N LYS A 149 6.84 -19.19 -2.67
CA LYS A 149 6.17 -18.43 -3.74
C LYS A 149 4.69 -18.74 -3.84
N LEU A 150 4.30 -20.02 -3.70
CA LEU A 150 2.90 -20.44 -3.79
C LEU A 150 2.03 -19.77 -2.73
N PHE A 151 2.51 -19.71 -1.48
CA PHE A 151 1.76 -19.09 -0.38
C PHE A 151 1.66 -17.57 -0.52
N LYS A 152 2.73 -16.89 -0.94
CA LYS A 152 2.69 -15.46 -1.24
C LYS A 152 1.71 -15.15 -2.37
N ARG A 153 1.64 -16.00 -3.38
CA ARG A 153 0.75 -15.84 -4.53
C ARG A 153 -0.71 -16.21 -4.24
N SER A 154 -0.96 -17.17 -3.35
CA SER A 154 -2.33 -17.61 -3.03
C SER A 154 -3.21 -16.50 -2.47
N VAL A 155 -2.63 -15.57 -1.68
CA VAL A 155 -3.38 -14.43 -1.12
C VAL A 155 -3.71 -13.35 -2.14
N LEU A 156 -3.10 -13.42 -3.33
CA LEU A 156 -3.32 -12.50 -4.45
C LEU A 156 -4.18 -13.11 -5.55
N ALA A 157 -4.40 -14.41 -5.51
CA ALA A 157 -5.02 -15.15 -6.63
C ALA A 157 -6.52 -14.88 -6.79
N PHE A 158 -7.19 -14.40 -5.74
CA PHE A 158 -8.64 -14.13 -5.72
C PHE A 158 -8.98 -12.65 -5.54
N GLY A 159 -8.00 -11.78 -5.65
CA GLY A 159 -8.15 -10.32 -5.54
C GLY A 159 -7.02 -9.68 -4.74
N ASN A 160 -6.96 -8.36 -4.76
CA ASN A 160 -5.99 -7.61 -3.98
C ASN A 160 -6.41 -7.50 -2.51
N SER A 161 -5.86 -8.37 -1.67
CA SER A 161 -6.14 -8.40 -0.23
C SER A 161 -5.18 -7.54 0.60
N ILE A 162 -4.04 -7.12 0.03
CA ILE A 162 -3.01 -6.33 0.73
C ILE A 162 -3.26 -4.84 0.46
N CYS A 163 -3.53 -4.08 1.49
CA CYS A 163 -3.75 -2.63 1.40
C CYS A 163 -2.41 -1.91 1.24
N CYS A 164 -2.23 -1.15 0.15
CA CYS A 164 -0.96 -0.53 -0.21
C CYS A 164 -0.33 0.31 0.91
N PRO A 165 -1.03 1.29 1.51
CA PRO A 165 -0.42 2.12 2.55
C PRO A 165 -0.13 1.37 3.86
N ALA A 166 -0.65 0.14 4.04
CA ALA A 166 -0.32 -0.69 5.19
C ALA A 166 1.01 -1.43 5.05
N VAL A 167 1.71 -1.29 3.91
CA VAL A 167 2.92 -2.04 3.58
C VAL A 167 4.18 -1.26 3.91
N THR A 168 5.08 -1.94 4.61
CA THR A 168 6.48 -1.54 4.78
C THR A 168 7.36 -2.43 3.91
N PHE A 169 8.12 -1.84 3.00
CA PHE A 169 9.07 -2.51 2.11
C PHE A 169 10.41 -2.75 2.81
N CYS A 170 10.97 -3.94 2.64
CA CYS A 170 12.32 -4.27 3.10
C CYS A 170 13.27 -4.14 1.90
N ASN A 171 13.65 -2.91 1.57
CA ASN A 171 14.34 -2.55 0.32
C ASN A 171 15.63 -3.34 0.08
N LYS A 172 16.37 -3.69 1.12
CA LYS A 172 17.61 -4.48 0.97
C LYS A 172 17.38 -5.90 0.45
N ASN A 173 16.16 -6.43 0.60
CA ASN A 173 15.80 -7.80 0.20
C ASN A 173 15.06 -7.85 -1.14
N ILE A 174 14.60 -6.69 -1.67
CA ILE A 174 13.90 -6.59 -2.95
C ILE A 174 14.94 -6.25 -4.02
N SER A 175 15.16 -7.15 -4.98
CA SER A 175 16.14 -6.95 -6.05
C SER A 175 15.61 -6.04 -7.16
N LEU A 176 14.31 -6.00 -7.36
CA LEU A 176 13.65 -5.19 -8.39
C LEU A 176 13.70 -3.70 -8.02
N LYS A 177 14.19 -2.87 -8.94
CA LYS A 177 14.18 -1.40 -8.79
C LYS A 177 12.77 -0.84 -8.98
N GLU A 178 12.06 -1.30 -10.00
CA GLU A 178 10.71 -0.88 -10.34
C GLU A 178 9.75 -2.03 -10.06
N ILE A 179 8.92 -1.90 -9.02
CA ILE A 179 7.89 -2.89 -8.69
C ILE A 179 6.49 -2.40 -9.06
N PHE A 180 6.26 -1.10 -9.02
CA PHE A 180 4.99 -0.46 -9.32
C PHE A 180 4.88 0.05 -10.76
N ALA A 181 6.00 0.43 -11.39
CA ALA A 181 6.04 1.05 -12.72
C ALA A 181 5.24 0.25 -13.76
N SER A 182 4.17 0.85 -14.27
CA SER A 182 3.23 0.25 -15.22
C SER A 182 2.29 1.30 -15.78
N ASP A 183 1.56 0.94 -16.85
CA ASP A 183 0.48 1.77 -17.41
C ASP A 183 -0.86 1.56 -16.69
N LEU A 184 -0.90 0.69 -15.66
CA LEU A 184 -2.09 0.46 -14.84
C LEU A 184 -2.43 1.70 -14.02
N LYS A 185 -3.72 1.89 -13.76
CA LYS A 185 -4.26 3.01 -12.98
C LYS A 185 -4.90 2.57 -11.67
N CYS A 186 -5.48 1.37 -11.66
CA CYS A 186 -6.20 0.81 -10.51
C CYS A 186 -5.39 -0.25 -9.76
N ASP A 187 -4.85 -1.23 -10.50
CA ASP A 187 -4.25 -2.44 -9.93
C ASP A 187 -2.71 -2.36 -9.84
N VAL A 188 -2.20 -1.14 -9.69
CA VAL A 188 -0.77 -0.85 -9.61
C VAL A 188 -0.11 -1.58 -8.43
N ASP A 189 -0.75 -1.55 -7.28
CA ASP A 189 -0.31 -2.23 -6.06
C ASP A 189 -0.45 -3.75 -6.17
N TRP A 190 -1.55 -4.26 -6.75
CA TRP A 190 -1.72 -5.70 -6.97
C TRP A 190 -0.63 -6.26 -7.90
N LEU A 191 -0.28 -5.51 -8.96
CA LEU A 191 0.82 -5.87 -9.85
C LEU A 191 2.17 -5.85 -9.09
N ALA A 192 2.39 -4.86 -8.22
CA ALA A 192 3.60 -4.78 -7.41
C ALA A 192 3.73 -6.01 -6.48
N TRP A 193 2.64 -6.41 -5.81
CA TRP A 193 2.64 -7.61 -4.97
C TRP A 193 2.90 -8.88 -5.78
N GLU A 194 2.32 -8.98 -6.97
CA GLU A 194 2.55 -10.11 -7.89
C GLU A 194 4.02 -10.21 -8.28
N ARG A 195 4.67 -9.08 -8.62
CA ARG A 195 6.10 -9.02 -8.94
C ARG A 195 6.96 -9.42 -7.74
N VAL A 196 6.75 -8.78 -6.60
CA VAL A 196 7.52 -9.05 -5.36
C VAL A 196 7.29 -10.47 -4.85
N SER A 197 6.10 -11.07 -5.06
CA SER A 197 5.83 -12.44 -4.66
C SER A 197 6.71 -13.49 -5.35
N LYS A 198 7.37 -13.14 -6.45
CA LYS A 198 8.30 -14.01 -7.20
C LYS A 198 9.71 -13.99 -6.63
N GLU A 199 10.05 -12.95 -5.88
CA GLU A 199 11.35 -12.79 -5.22
C GLU A 199 11.53 -13.82 -4.09
N LYS A 200 12.80 -14.11 -3.77
CA LYS A 200 13.14 -14.95 -2.61
C LYS A 200 13.02 -14.13 -1.32
N GLY A 201 12.22 -14.59 -0.39
CA GLY A 201 11.97 -13.91 0.89
C GLY A 201 10.49 -14.01 1.30
N ARG A 202 10.12 -13.37 2.40
CA ARG A 202 8.83 -13.54 3.07
C ARG A 202 7.87 -12.37 2.85
N PHE A 203 6.58 -12.68 2.85
CA PHE A 203 5.49 -11.74 3.11
C PHE A 203 5.07 -11.93 4.57
N ILE A 204 5.24 -10.91 5.40
CA ILE A 204 4.89 -10.98 6.84
C ILE A 204 3.64 -10.16 7.10
N PHE A 205 2.60 -10.84 7.56
CA PHE A 205 1.33 -10.23 7.93
C PHE A 205 1.23 -10.04 9.45
N VAL A 206 1.16 -8.80 9.89
CA VAL A 206 0.86 -8.40 11.27
C VAL A 206 -0.65 -8.26 11.40
N ASN A 207 -1.32 -9.25 12.00
CA ASN A 207 -2.78 -9.30 12.13
C ASN A 207 -3.30 -8.33 13.20
N LYS A 208 -2.97 -7.05 13.05
CA LYS A 208 -3.43 -5.93 13.89
C LYS A 208 -3.84 -4.77 12.96
N PRO A 209 -5.03 -4.18 13.11
CA PRO A 209 -5.49 -3.06 12.27
C PRO A 209 -4.83 -1.75 12.72
N LEU A 210 -3.63 -1.48 12.19
CA LEU A 210 -2.78 -0.36 12.62
C LEU A 210 -2.67 0.77 11.59
N MET A 211 -3.34 0.64 10.45
CA MET A 211 -3.44 1.69 9.45
C MET A 211 -4.91 1.94 9.11
N GLY A 212 -5.30 3.20 9.01
CA GLY A 212 -6.64 3.61 8.64
C GLY A 212 -6.68 4.12 7.21
N HIS A 213 -7.29 3.35 6.32
CA HIS A 213 -7.49 3.73 4.92
C HIS A 213 -8.73 4.60 4.77
N ARG A 214 -8.53 5.83 4.29
CA ARG A 214 -9.62 6.79 4.14
C ARG A 214 -10.38 6.58 2.84
N ILE A 215 -11.71 6.51 2.97
CA ILE A 215 -12.64 6.45 1.85
C ILE A 215 -13.30 7.83 1.70
N HIS A 216 -13.05 8.50 0.57
CA HIS A 216 -13.61 9.81 0.23
C HIS A 216 -13.78 9.96 -1.30
N GLU A 217 -14.65 10.88 -1.73
CA GLU A 217 -14.98 11.08 -3.15
C GLU A 217 -13.79 11.49 -4.02
N GLY A 218 -12.82 12.19 -3.46
CA GLY A 218 -11.60 12.62 -4.16
C GLY A 218 -10.50 11.55 -4.24
N SER A 219 -10.73 10.32 -3.76
CA SER A 219 -9.71 9.26 -3.86
C SER A 219 -9.57 8.78 -5.31
N THR A 220 -8.34 8.44 -5.71
CA THR A 220 -8.03 7.93 -7.05
C THR A 220 -8.90 6.71 -7.39
N THR A 221 -9.17 5.86 -6.43
CA THR A 221 -10.03 4.67 -6.58
C THR A 221 -11.45 5.04 -6.98
N THR A 222 -12.03 6.09 -6.38
CA THR A 222 -13.41 6.53 -6.66
C THR A 222 -13.53 7.13 -8.05
N SER A 223 -12.57 7.95 -8.48
CA SER A 223 -12.61 8.64 -9.78
C SER A 223 -12.40 7.71 -11.00
N ILE A 224 -11.82 6.53 -10.82
CA ILE A 224 -11.48 5.58 -11.90
C ILE A 224 -12.60 4.54 -12.12
N ILE A 225 -13.50 4.35 -11.16
CA ILE A 225 -14.65 3.41 -11.27
C ILE A 225 -15.58 3.80 -12.42
N GLU A 226 -15.64 5.07 -12.83
CA GLU A 226 -16.53 5.58 -13.89
C GLU A 226 -16.16 5.13 -15.31
N GLY A 227 -15.02 4.47 -15.54
CA GLY A 227 -14.48 4.33 -16.90
C GLY A 227 -14.14 2.92 -17.39
N ASN A 228 -14.82 1.82 -17.02
CA ASN A 228 -14.58 0.45 -17.59
C ASN A 228 -13.08 -0.01 -17.62
N ILE A 229 -12.17 0.81 -17.07
CA ILE A 229 -10.71 0.57 -17.02
C ILE A 229 -10.43 -0.53 -16.02
N ARG A 230 -11.05 -0.46 -14.84
CA ARG A 230 -10.82 -1.38 -13.73
C ARG A 230 -11.08 -2.83 -14.13
N GLY A 231 -12.22 -3.14 -14.76
CA GLY A 231 -12.52 -4.50 -15.18
C GLY A 231 -11.53 -5.09 -16.19
N LYS A 232 -10.84 -4.25 -16.98
CA LYS A 232 -9.77 -4.70 -17.89
C LYS A 232 -8.48 -5.00 -17.10
N GLU A 233 -8.16 -4.17 -16.12
CA GLU A 233 -7.00 -4.36 -15.27
C GLU A 233 -7.19 -5.57 -14.33
N ASP A 234 -8.37 -5.73 -13.70
CA ASP A 234 -8.73 -6.93 -12.93
C ASP A 234 -8.54 -8.21 -13.76
N LEU A 235 -9.07 -8.23 -15.01
CA LEU A 235 -8.90 -9.37 -15.90
C LEU A 235 -7.41 -9.63 -16.21
N PHE A 236 -6.64 -8.59 -16.47
CA PHE A 236 -5.19 -8.70 -16.68
C PHE A 236 -4.51 -9.31 -15.45
N MET A 237 -4.89 -8.87 -14.25
CA MET A 237 -4.34 -9.40 -13.01
C MET A 237 -4.75 -10.85 -12.74
N PHE A 238 -6.03 -11.20 -12.89
CA PHE A 238 -6.47 -12.58 -12.71
C PHE A 238 -5.79 -13.55 -13.70
N LYS A 239 -5.51 -13.13 -14.95
CA LYS A 239 -4.76 -13.95 -15.94
C LYS A 239 -3.33 -14.26 -15.51
N LYS A 240 -2.75 -13.57 -14.53
CA LYS A 240 -1.43 -13.90 -13.95
C LYS A 240 -1.49 -15.12 -13.02
N PHE A 241 -2.67 -15.51 -12.57
CA PHE A 241 -2.89 -16.60 -11.61
C PHE A 241 -3.70 -17.74 -12.21
N TRP A 242 -4.60 -17.46 -13.15
CA TRP A 242 -5.62 -18.38 -13.63
C TRP A 242 -5.68 -18.44 -15.16
N PRO A 243 -6.09 -19.60 -15.73
CA PRO A 243 -6.46 -19.67 -17.14
C PRO A 243 -7.58 -18.66 -17.46
N GLU A 244 -7.66 -18.25 -18.73
CA GLU A 244 -8.51 -17.14 -19.17
C GLU A 244 -10.00 -17.30 -18.79
N PHE A 245 -10.54 -18.52 -18.90
CA PHE A 245 -11.95 -18.77 -18.57
C PHE A 245 -12.26 -18.57 -17.09
N ILE A 246 -11.34 -19.00 -16.18
CA ILE A 246 -11.45 -18.75 -14.74
C ILE A 246 -11.26 -17.27 -14.44
N ALA A 247 -10.26 -16.62 -15.06
CA ALA A 247 -10.00 -15.20 -14.89
C ALA A 247 -11.22 -14.34 -15.25
N LYS A 248 -11.89 -14.62 -16.38
CA LYS A 248 -13.13 -13.96 -16.79
C LYS A 248 -14.27 -14.13 -15.77
N PHE A 249 -14.41 -15.33 -15.21
CA PHE A 249 -15.40 -15.59 -14.16
C PHE A 249 -15.12 -14.80 -12.89
N LEU A 250 -13.86 -14.84 -12.42
CA LEU A 250 -13.43 -14.09 -11.22
C LEU A 250 -13.59 -12.57 -11.40
N THR A 251 -13.25 -12.02 -12.55
CA THR A 251 -13.44 -10.58 -12.84
C THR A 251 -14.91 -10.18 -12.70
N LYS A 252 -15.84 -10.98 -13.22
CA LYS A 252 -17.28 -10.71 -13.08
C LYS A 252 -17.75 -10.77 -11.62
N ALA A 253 -17.29 -11.77 -10.87
CA ALA A 253 -17.62 -11.93 -9.45
C ALA A 253 -17.06 -10.77 -8.61
N PHE A 254 -15.83 -10.33 -8.92
CA PHE A 254 -15.15 -9.23 -8.23
C PHE A 254 -15.87 -7.89 -8.48
N ALA A 255 -16.22 -7.57 -9.74
CA ALA A 255 -16.99 -6.39 -10.09
C ALA A 255 -18.37 -6.33 -9.40
N TYR A 256 -19.02 -7.48 -9.21
CA TYR A 256 -20.29 -7.53 -8.46
C TYR A 256 -20.09 -7.20 -6.97
N SER A 257 -19.01 -7.69 -6.36
CA SER A 257 -18.71 -7.40 -4.95
C SER A 257 -18.37 -5.92 -4.71
N GLU A 258 -17.76 -5.26 -5.67
CA GLU A 258 -17.39 -3.84 -5.56
C GLU A 258 -18.60 -2.92 -5.64
N LYS A 259 -19.56 -3.19 -6.53
CA LYS A 259 -20.83 -2.44 -6.59
C LYS A 259 -21.60 -2.47 -5.26
N SER A 260 -21.44 -3.52 -4.47
CA SER A 260 -22.05 -3.62 -3.15
C SER A 260 -21.34 -2.74 -2.09
N ASN A 261 -20.16 -2.20 -2.40
CA ASN A 261 -19.33 -1.37 -1.52
C ASN A 261 -19.34 0.13 -1.86
N GLU A 262 -20.08 0.52 -2.91
CA GLU A 262 -20.28 1.93 -3.25
C GLU A 262 -20.87 2.68 -2.06
N VAL A 263 -20.36 3.89 -1.86
CA VAL A 263 -20.79 4.79 -0.78
C VAL A 263 -22.30 5.04 -0.94
N LYS A 264 -23.10 4.50 -0.01
CA LYS A 264 -24.44 5.01 0.28
C LYS A 264 -24.35 6.09 1.32
#